data_613e4d185022b99d2ec2c0ff8c0a057f
#
_entry.id   613e4d185022b99d2ec2c0ff8c0a057f
#
_cell.length_a   1.000
_cell.length_b   1.000
_cell.length_c   1.000
_cell.angle_alpha   90.00
_cell.angle_beta   90.00
_cell.angle_gamma   90.00
#
_symmetry.space_group_name_H-M   'P 1'
#
loop_
_entity.id
_entity.type
_entity.pdbx_description
1 polymer ?
#
loop_
_entity_poly.entity_id
_entity_poly.type
_entity_poly.pdbx_seq_one_letter_code
_entity_poly.pdbx_strand_id
1 'polypeptide(L)'
;MPMEYFEQRERALLGDRFDVLYAAPQETAERGVTVSALRSSPEQFAAKADFPLEASPFCKAAFVVHQPDFKPGRHPYYHAGVFYSQEPSASSAAPLLGVRPGMRVLDMCAAPGGKSSQLAAALQGRGVLVSNEYVAARADILKSNLERMGVSNAVVLNESPARIADALPEFFDRVLVDAPCSGEGMFRKEPVAATQHNNALVEHCAALGAEILENAAAMLAPGGVLVYSTCTFAPQEDEAQIAAFLAHHPEFTLCDLNACGFGRPGEENRAPGCTDITRCRRIWPADGGEGHFMAKLKKSPDAEAPAPVRVKPGKPAKTPPEWLDFVKTTFPFLADRPLTTAGDWLL
;
A
#
# COMPACT_ATOMS: atom_id res chain seq x y z
N MET A 1 28.05 -0.52 14.84
CA MET A 1 27.33 0.56 14.14
C MET A 1 25.95 0.06 13.70
N PRO A 2 24.92 0.89 13.49
CA PRO A 2 23.56 0.41 13.15
C PRO A 2 23.50 -0.53 11.93
N MET A 3 24.24 -0.24 10.88
CA MET A 3 24.37 -1.10 9.69
C MET A 3 24.99 -2.47 9.97
N GLU A 4 25.79 -2.58 11.03
CA GLU A 4 26.51 -3.81 11.39
C GLU A 4 25.55 -4.94 11.79
N TYR A 5 24.46 -4.64 12.54
CA TYR A 5 23.44 -5.62 12.89
C TYR A 5 22.73 -6.17 11.62
N PHE A 6 22.31 -5.27 10.72
CA PHE A 6 21.69 -5.64 9.46
C PHE A 6 22.59 -6.53 8.61
N GLU A 7 23.83 -6.10 8.38
CA GLU A 7 24.79 -6.81 7.54
C GLU A 7 25.18 -8.18 8.12
N GLN A 8 25.41 -8.27 9.43
CA GLN A 8 25.71 -9.55 10.11
C GLN A 8 24.55 -10.54 9.96
N ARG A 9 23.30 -10.09 10.17
CA ARG A 9 22.13 -10.93 10.01
C ARG A 9 21.97 -11.42 8.57
N GLU A 10 22.04 -10.52 7.60
CA GLU A 10 21.83 -10.86 6.21
C GLU A 10 22.95 -11.75 5.65
N ARG A 11 24.21 -11.51 6.03
CA ARG A 11 25.32 -12.40 5.67
C ARG A 11 25.17 -13.80 6.30
N ALA A 12 24.69 -13.90 7.52
CA ALA A 12 24.42 -15.19 8.15
C ALA A 12 23.30 -15.97 7.43
N LEU A 13 22.26 -15.28 6.91
CA LEU A 13 21.15 -15.90 6.20
C LEU A 13 21.48 -16.26 4.74
N LEU A 14 22.26 -15.43 4.08
CA LEU A 14 22.47 -15.50 2.61
C LEU A 14 23.83 -16.11 2.21
N GLY A 15 24.81 -16.07 3.11
CA GLY A 15 26.18 -16.51 2.80
C GLY A 15 26.74 -15.74 1.58
N ASP A 16 27.30 -16.46 0.62
CA ASP A 16 27.89 -15.91 -0.61
C ASP A 16 26.88 -15.15 -1.50
N ARG A 17 25.59 -15.36 -1.28
CA ARG A 17 24.52 -14.67 -2.03
C ARG A 17 24.33 -13.22 -1.58
N PHE A 18 24.84 -12.83 -0.41
CA PHE A 18 24.65 -11.48 0.12
C PHE A 18 25.13 -10.42 -0.87
N ASP A 19 26.40 -10.47 -1.26
CA ASP A 19 26.98 -9.47 -2.15
C ASP A 19 26.31 -9.43 -3.52
N VAL A 20 25.79 -10.56 -4.01
CA VAL A 20 25.04 -10.65 -5.28
C VAL A 20 23.65 -10.00 -5.17
N LEU A 21 22.89 -10.28 -4.10
CA LEU A 21 21.51 -9.80 -3.94
C LEU A 21 21.46 -8.32 -3.57
N TYR A 22 22.46 -7.81 -2.86
CA TYR A 22 22.55 -6.40 -2.48
C TYR A 22 23.35 -5.54 -3.46
N ALA A 23 23.89 -6.11 -4.54
CA ALA A 23 24.53 -5.36 -5.63
C ALA A 23 23.48 -4.62 -6.48
N ALA A 24 23.16 -3.40 -6.07
CA ALA A 24 22.23 -2.58 -6.85
C ALA A 24 22.88 -2.16 -8.19
N PRO A 25 22.11 -2.20 -9.30
CA PRO A 25 22.62 -1.81 -10.62
C PRO A 25 23.03 -0.33 -10.71
N GLN A 26 22.40 0.51 -9.88
CA GLN A 26 22.62 1.97 -9.84
C GLN A 26 23.27 2.38 -8.52
N GLU A 27 24.19 3.36 -8.56
CA GLU A 27 24.81 3.90 -7.35
C GLU A 27 23.83 4.67 -6.47
N THR A 28 22.87 5.34 -7.08
CA THR A 28 21.84 6.12 -6.40
C THR A 28 20.47 5.43 -6.47
N ALA A 29 19.64 5.64 -5.45
CA ALA A 29 18.28 5.14 -5.41
C ALA A 29 17.48 5.63 -6.63
N GLU A 30 16.79 4.70 -7.28
CA GLU A 30 15.99 5.03 -8.45
C GLU A 30 14.75 5.84 -8.11
N ARG A 31 14.41 6.75 -9.01
CA ARG A 31 13.17 7.53 -8.93
C ARG A 31 12.14 6.93 -9.85
N GLY A 32 10.92 6.82 -9.36
CA GLY A 32 9.82 6.32 -10.15
C GLY A 32 8.61 7.23 -10.11
N VAL A 33 7.74 7.01 -11.08
CA VAL A 33 6.40 7.59 -11.14
C VAL A 33 5.41 6.49 -11.46
N THR A 34 4.23 6.55 -10.81
CA THR A 34 3.13 5.62 -11.08
C THR A 34 1.96 6.42 -11.65
N VAL A 35 1.56 6.08 -12.86
CA VAL A 35 0.50 6.78 -13.60
C VAL A 35 -0.87 6.41 -13.06
N SER A 36 -1.73 7.42 -12.88
CA SER A 36 -3.10 7.20 -12.44
C SER A 36 -4.04 6.97 -13.61
N ALA A 37 -4.66 5.80 -13.67
CA ALA A 37 -5.68 5.48 -14.68
C ALA A 37 -6.94 6.36 -14.58
N LEU A 38 -7.10 7.16 -13.52
CA LEU A 38 -8.14 8.19 -13.43
C LEU A 38 -7.87 9.38 -14.35
N ARG A 39 -6.62 9.57 -14.81
CA ARG A 39 -6.18 10.74 -15.57
C ARG A 39 -5.57 10.40 -16.93
N SER A 40 -4.83 9.31 -17.04
CA SER A 40 -4.13 8.93 -18.27
C SER A 40 -3.87 7.43 -18.28
N SER A 41 -3.75 6.83 -19.47
CA SER A 41 -3.15 5.50 -19.56
C SER A 41 -1.61 5.59 -19.51
N PRO A 42 -0.93 4.50 -19.09
CA PRO A 42 0.53 4.45 -19.11
C PRO A 42 1.13 4.75 -20.48
N GLU A 43 0.50 4.25 -21.55
CA GLU A 43 0.96 4.44 -22.94
C GLU A 43 0.81 5.91 -23.37
N GLN A 44 -0.32 6.55 -23.05
CA GLN A 44 -0.55 7.96 -23.35
C GLN A 44 0.41 8.86 -22.57
N PHE A 45 0.68 8.50 -21.32
CA PHE A 45 1.66 9.22 -20.48
C PHE A 45 3.06 9.10 -21.08
N ALA A 46 3.52 7.88 -21.38
CA ALA A 46 4.85 7.65 -21.96
C ALA A 46 5.05 8.38 -23.29
N ALA A 47 4.01 8.43 -24.14
CA ALA A 47 4.07 9.15 -25.41
C ALA A 47 4.13 10.68 -25.28
N LYS A 48 3.74 11.25 -24.14
CA LYS A 48 3.66 12.69 -23.90
C LYS A 48 4.66 13.23 -22.88
N ALA A 49 5.34 12.32 -22.16
CA ALA A 49 6.34 12.73 -21.17
C ALA A 49 7.50 13.45 -21.86
N ASP A 50 7.93 14.56 -21.27
CA ASP A 50 9.04 15.41 -21.73
C ASP A 50 10.37 15.10 -21.01
N PHE A 51 10.44 13.94 -20.36
CA PHE A 51 11.61 13.44 -19.67
C PHE A 51 11.79 11.93 -19.95
N PRO A 52 13.05 11.41 -19.85
CA PRO A 52 13.34 10.03 -20.19
C PRO A 52 12.72 9.05 -19.17
N LEU A 53 12.00 8.06 -19.70
CA LEU A 53 11.28 7.05 -18.95
C LEU A 53 11.67 5.64 -19.41
N GLU A 54 11.73 4.72 -18.46
CA GLU A 54 11.78 3.28 -18.70
C GLU A 54 10.61 2.61 -17.98
N ALA A 55 9.97 1.63 -18.62
CA ALA A 55 8.88 0.88 -17.99
C ALA A 55 9.40 0.10 -16.77
N SER A 56 8.76 0.25 -15.64
CA SER A 56 9.13 -0.50 -14.43
C SER A 56 8.78 -1.99 -14.60
N PRO A 57 9.68 -2.92 -14.22
CA PRO A 57 9.36 -4.34 -14.23
C PRO A 57 8.31 -4.74 -13.16
N PHE A 58 8.08 -3.90 -12.15
CA PHE A 58 7.27 -4.22 -10.99
C PHE A 58 5.79 -3.87 -11.11
N CYS A 59 5.45 -2.92 -11.98
CA CYS A 59 4.07 -2.48 -12.16
C CYS A 59 3.87 -1.88 -13.55
N LYS A 60 2.87 -2.34 -14.29
CA LYS A 60 2.55 -1.85 -15.64
C LYS A 60 2.25 -0.34 -15.74
N ALA A 61 1.79 0.26 -14.63
CA ALA A 61 1.51 1.69 -14.57
C ALA A 61 2.70 2.52 -14.09
N ALA A 62 3.84 1.89 -13.77
CA ALA A 62 5.00 2.57 -13.21
C ALA A 62 6.13 2.68 -14.22
N PHE A 63 6.91 3.74 -14.06
CA PHE A 63 8.10 4.03 -14.85
C PHE A 63 9.25 4.44 -13.95
N VAL A 64 10.45 4.06 -14.32
CA VAL A 64 11.70 4.61 -13.79
C VAL A 64 12.01 5.91 -14.54
N VAL A 65 12.46 6.93 -13.82
CA VAL A 65 12.79 8.25 -14.39
C VAL A 65 14.30 8.42 -14.40
N HIS A 66 14.89 8.41 -15.60
CA HIS A 66 16.33 8.55 -15.82
C HIS A 66 16.76 10.03 -15.97
N GLN A 67 16.34 10.85 -15.02
CA GLN A 67 16.72 12.26 -14.96
C GLN A 67 17.16 12.61 -13.53
N PRO A 68 18.46 12.80 -13.28
CA PRO A 68 19.00 13.04 -11.93
C PRO A 68 18.36 14.22 -11.20
N ASP A 69 18.08 15.32 -11.93
CA ASP A 69 17.49 16.53 -11.37
C ASP A 69 15.96 16.57 -11.41
N PHE A 70 15.31 15.47 -11.75
CA PHE A 70 13.86 15.42 -11.81
C PHE A 70 13.23 15.73 -10.45
N LYS A 71 12.43 16.77 -10.42
CA LYS A 71 11.68 17.21 -9.22
C LYS A 71 10.19 17.07 -9.49
N PRO A 72 9.57 15.93 -9.13
CA PRO A 72 8.16 15.65 -9.42
C PRO A 72 7.24 16.80 -9.02
N GLY A 73 7.41 17.35 -7.82
CA GLY A 73 6.61 18.46 -7.30
C GLY A 73 6.71 19.78 -8.07
N ARG A 74 7.57 19.87 -9.09
CA ARG A 74 7.64 21.03 -10.01
C ARG A 74 7.00 20.76 -11.37
N HIS A 75 6.60 19.50 -11.62
CA HIS A 75 6.05 19.10 -12.91
C HIS A 75 4.53 19.34 -12.96
N PRO A 76 3.98 19.93 -14.05
CA PRO A 76 2.53 20.17 -14.18
C PRO A 76 1.69 18.90 -14.03
N TYR A 77 2.13 17.78 -14.56
CA TYR A 77 1.42 16.49 -14.45
C TYR A 77 1.34 15.97 -13.02
N TYR A 78 2.30 16.30 -12.16
CA TYR A 78 2.21 16.00 -10.73
C TYR A 78 1.04 16.75 -10.08
N HIS A 79 0.95 18.06 -10.33
CA HIS A 79 -0.14 18.89 -9.78
C HIS A 79 -1.51 18.51 -10.35
N ALA A 80 -1.56 18.08 -11.61
CA ALA A 80 -2.78 17.59 -12.27
C ALA A 80 -3.18 16.16 -11.84
N GLY A 81 -2.41 15.51 -10.96
CA GLY A 81 -2.69 14.15 -10.49
C GLY A 81 -2.55 13.07 -11.57
N VAL A 82 -1.77 13.32 -12.62
CA VAL A 82 -1.51 12.34 -13.69
C VAL A 82 -0.62 11.21 -13.19
N PHE A 83 0.34 11.51 -12.34
CA PHE A 83 1.20 10.51 -11.70
C PHE A 83 1.43 10.79 -10.21
N TYR A 84 1.75 9.73 -9.49
CA TYR A 84 2.29 9.76 -8.13
C TYR A 84 3.79 9.45 -8.19
N SER A 85 4.63 10.22 -7.46
CA SER A 85 6.06 9.90 -7.34
C SER A 85 6.26 8.79 -6.31
N GLN A 86 6.78 7.67 -6.73
CA GLN A 86 6.92 6.47 -5.92
C GLN A 86 8.18 5.70 -6.35
N GLU A 87 8.88 5.12 -5.40
CA GLU A 87 9.97 4.19 -5.68
C GLU A 87 9.43 3.00 -6.51
N PRO A 88 10.15 2.54 -7.55
CA PRO A 88 9.61 1.53 -8.47
C PRO A 88 9.13 0.25 -7.80
N SER A 89 9.88 -0.34 -6.85
CA SER A 89 9.48 -1.58 -6.18
C SER A 89 8.26 -1.40 -5.27
N ALA A 90 8.11 -0.22 -4.65
CA ALA A 90 6.94 0.10 -3.82
C ALA A 90 5.61 0.14 -4.61
N SER A 91 5.67 0.23 -5.95
CA SER A 91 4.49 0.18 -6.81
C SER A 91 3.91 -1.22 -7.00
N SER A 92 4.65 -2.27 -6.60
CA SER A 92 4.33 -3.68 -6.87
C SER A 92 3.18 -4.25 -6.05
N ALA A 93 3.03 -3.84 -4.78
CA ALA A 93 2.12 -4.47 -3.82
C ALA A 93 0.63 -4.22 -4.13
N ALA A 94 0.24 -2.98 -4.43
CA ALA A 94 -1.16 -2.63 -4.66
C ALA A 94 -1.82 -3.38 -5.83
N PRO A 95 -1.18 -3.60 -7.00
CA PRO A 95 -1.73 -4.39 -8.08
C PRO A 95 -2.01 -5.86 -7.73
N LEU A 96 -1.21 -6.46 -6.82
CA LEU A 96 -1.37 -7.84 -6.40
C LEU A 96 -2.72 -8.08 -5.69
N LEU A 97 -3.32 -7.03 -5.13
CA LEU A 97 -4.60 -7.10 -4.45
C LEU A 97 -5.77 -7.41 -5.42
N GLY A 98 -5.60 -7.14 -6.71
CA GLY A 98 -6.59 -7.46 -7.73
C GLY A 98 -7.90 -6.69 -7.54
N VAL A 99 -7.83 -5.41 -7.20
CA VAL A 99 -8.99 -4.53 -7.03
C VAL A 99 -9.76 -4.36 -8.32
N ARG A 100 -11.08 -4.35 -8.23
CA ARG A 100 -12.01 -4.13 -9.35
C ARG A 100 -13.05 -3.08 -8.97
N PRO A 101 -13.62 -2.37 -9.94
CA PRO A 101 -14.71 -1.43 -9.70
C PRO A 101 -15.89 -2.04 -8.93
N GLY A 102 -16.38 -1.34 -7.93
CA GLY A 102 -17.48 -1.78 -7.07
C GLY A 102 -17.07 -2.43 -5.76
N MET A 103 -15.78 -2.75 -5.57
CA MET A 103 -15.27 -3.38 -4.35
C MET A 103 -15.15 -2.38 -3.18
N ARG A 104 -15.19 -2.93 -1.97
CA ARG A 104 -14.85 -2.26 -0.70
C ARG A 104 -13.40 -2.58 -0.38
N VAL A 105 -12.55 -1.57 -0.39
CA VAL A 105 -11.09 -1.72 -0.27
C VAL A 105 -10.60 -0.94 0.94
N LEU A 106 -9.71 -1.55 1.72
CA LEU A 106 -8.99 -0.91 2.82
C LEU A 106 -7.50 -0.83 2.50
N ASP A 107 -6.90 0.34 2.67
CA ASP A 107 -5.46 0.55 2.79
C ASP A 107 -5.17 0.94 4.24
N MET A 108 -4.59 0.02 5.02
CA MET A 108 -4.52 0.13 6.48
C MET A 108 -3.47 1.13 6.98
N CYS A 109 -2.34 1.24 6.28
CA CYS A 109 -1.19 2.09 6.64
C CYS A 109 -0.85 2.96 5.43
N ALA A 110 -1.80 3.82 5.04
CA ALA A 110 -1.91 4.35 3.69
C ALA A 110 -0.95 5.51 3.37
N ALA A 111 -0.48 6.26 4.38
CA ALA A 111 0.34 7.45 4.11
C ALA A 111 1.71 7.10 3.53
N PRO A 112 2.18 7.88 2.58
CA PRO A 112 1.66 9.17 2.11
C PRO A 112 0.63 9.10 0.95
N GLY A 113 0.15 7.89 0.52
CA GLY A 113 -0.95 7.75 -0.44
C GLY A 113 -0.58 7.15 -1.79
N GLY A 114 0.65 6.69 -2.00
CA GLY A 114 1.08 6.10 -3.27
C GLY A 114 0.31 4.84 -3.63
N LYS A 115 0.20 3.88 -2.71
CA LYS A 115 -0.55 2.64 -2.89
C LYS A 115 -2.06 2.91 -2.91
N SER A 116 -2.58 3.78 -2.04
CA SER A 116 -3.98 4.24 -2.07
C SER A 116 -4.37 4.83 -3.44
N SER A 117 -3.49 5.62 -4.07
CA SER A 117 -3.77 6.18 -5.41
C SER A 117 -3.88 5.10 -6.49
N GLN A 118 -3.09 4.03 -6.40
CA GLN A 118 -3.18 2.87 -7.30
C GLN A 118 -4.50 2.10 -7.09
N LEU A 119 -4.90 1.88 -5.82
CA LEU A 119 -6.16 1.22 -5.48
C LEU A 119 -7.37 2.03 -5.96
N ALA A 120 -7.34 3.35 -5.76
CA ALA A 120 -8.37 4.26 -6.28
C ALA A 120 -8.47 4.24 -7.81
N ALA A 121 -7.32 4.22 -8.49
CA ALA A 121 -7.27 4.09 -9.95
C ALA A 121 -7.91 2.78 -10.43
N ALA A 122 -7.68 1.66 -9.72
CA ALA A 122 -8.29 0.36 -10.03
C ALA A 122 -9.79 0.34 -9.77
N LEU A 123 -10.30 1.08 -8.78
CA LEU A 123 -11.74 1.23 -8.50
C LEU A 123 -12.48 2.06 -9.56
N GLN A 124 -11.79 2.92 -10.31
CA GLN A 124 -12.39 3.76 -11.36
C GLN A 124 -13.63 4.55 -10.86
N GLY A 125 -13.57 5.10 -9.65
CA GLY A 125 -14.66 5.88 -9.04
C GLY A 125 -15.87 5.05 -8.59
N ARG A 126 -15.83 3.71 -8.65
CA ARG A 126 -16.93 2.82 -8.24
C ARG A 126 -16.49 1.95 -7.06
N GLY A 127 -17.38 1.81 -6.06
CA GLY A 127 -17.04 1.17 -4.78
C GLY A 127 -16.52 2.20 -3.78
N VAL A 128 -15.81 1.75 -2.75
CA VAL A 128 -15.25 2.60 -1.71
C VAL A 128 -13.82 2.21 -1.39
N LEU A 129 -12.95 3.20 -1.26
CA LEU A 129 -11.61 3.06 -0.69
C LEU A 129 -11.60 3.69 0.70
N VAL A 130 -11.27 2.91 1.71
CA VAL A 130 -10.93 3.44 3.04
C VAL A 130 -9.42 3.44 3.15
N SER A 131 -8.83 4.60 3.38
CA SER A 131 -7.39 4.78 3.55
C SER A 131 -7.12 5.28 4.96
N ASN A 132 -6.49 4.45 5.79
CA ASN A 132 -6.22 4.77 7.18
C ASN A 132 -4.75 5.14 7.40
N GLU A 133 -4.54 6.09 8.29
CA GLU A 133 -3.21 6.42 8.82
C GLU A 133 -3.33 6.82 10.29
N TYR A 134 -2.55 6.15 11.13
CA TYR A 134 -2.61 6.35 12.59
C TYR A 134 -2.05 7.71 13.03
N VAL A 135 -1.03 8.22 12.35
CA VAL A 135 -0.38 9.51 12.69
C VAL A 135 -1.10 10.65 12.00
N ALA A 136 -1.74 11.54 12.77
CA ALA A 136 -2.59 12.62 12.25
C ALA A 136 -1.91 13.49 11.17
N ALA A 137 -0.69 13.94 11.40
CA ALA A 137 0.04 14.76 10.42
C ALA A 137 0.28 14.01 9.09
N ARG A 138 0.45 12.68 9.13
CA ARG A 138 0.58 11.85 7.92
C ARG A 138 -0.78 11.61 7.26
N ALA A 139 -1.86 11.53 8.04
CA ALA A 139 -3.23 11.43 7.51
C ALA A 139 -3.62 12.70 6.73
N ASP A 140 -3.21 13.89 7.18
CA ASP A 140 -3.40 15.15 6.44
C ASP A 140 -2.65 15.15 5.10
N ILE A 141 -1.42 14.62 5.07
CA ILE A 141 -0.64 14.46 3.83
C ILE A 141 -1.34 13.46 2.88
N LEU A 142 -1.82 12.33 3.41
CA LEU A 142 -2.56 11.33 2.67
C LEU A 142 -3.81 11.94 2.01
N LYS A 143 -4.61 12.66 2.79
CA LYS A 143 -5.81 13.36 2.32
C LYS A 143 -5.47 14.30 1.16
N SER A 144 -4.50 15.20 1.36
CA SER A 144 -4.05 16.15 0.34
C SER A 144 -3.58 15.45 -0.95
N ASN A 145 -2.87 14.32 -0.83
CA ASN A 145 -2.42 13.56 -1.99
C ASN A 145 -3.59 12.90 -2.74
N LEU A 146 -4.56 12.31 -2.04
CA LEU A 146 -5.74 11.71 -2.69
C LEU A 146 -6.61 12.77 -3.39
N GLU A 147 -6.78 13.94 -2.78
CA GLU A 147 -7.45 15.10 -3.40
C GLU A 147 -6.73 15.54 -4.67
N ARG A 148 -5.40 15.70 -4.62
CA ARG A 148 -4.57 16.05 -5.78
C ARG A 148 -4.67 15.01 -6.90
N MET A 149 -4.72 13.72 -6.56
CA MET A 149 -4.89 12.62 -7.52
C MET A 149 -6.30 12.55 -8.10
N GLY A 150 -7.26 13.34 -7.58
CA GLY A 150 -8.65 13.38 -8.03
C GLY A 150 -9.47 12.16 -7.64
N VAL A 151 -9.16 11.58 -6.50
CA VAL A 151 -9.90 10.44 -5.95
C VAL A 151 -11.20 10.93 -5.33
N SER A 152 -12.35 10.48 -5.83
CA SER A 152 -13.69 10.94 -5.40
C SER A 152 -14.45 9.96 -4.51
N ASN A 153 -13.96 8.71 -4.38
CA ASN A 153 -14.62 7.63 -3.66
C ASN A 153 -13.75 7.06 -2.52
N ALA A 154 -12.91 7.90 -1.93
CA ALA A 154 -12.10 7.54 -0.76
C ALA A 154 -12.60 8.20 0.52
N VAL A 155 -12.46 7.47 1.62
CA VAL A 155 -12.63 7.96 2.99
C VAL A 155 -11.26 7.85 3.68
N VAL A 156 -10.73 8.98 4.14
CA VAL A 156 -9.50 9.01 4.92
C VAL A 156 -9.83 8.93 6.40
N LEU A 157 -9.25 7.96 7.09
CA LEU A 157 -9.38 7.77 8.52
C LEU A 157 -8.05 8.10 9.22
N ASN A 158 -8.15 8.61 10.44
CA ASN A 158 -7.04 8.74 11.38
C ASN A 158 -7.40 7.96 12.65
N GLU A 159 -7.31 6.62 12.56
CA GLU A 159 -7.80 5.72 13.60
C GLU A 159 -6.82 4.58 13.88
N SER A 160 -6.97 3.97 15.05
CA SER A 160 -6.25 2.72 15.35
C SER A 160 -6.87 1.55 14.59
N PRO A 161 -6.06 0.56 14.16
CA PRO A 161 -6.56 -0.65 13.51
C PRO A 161 -7.69 -1.35 14.27
N ALA A 162 -7.55 -1.47 15.59
CA ALA A 162 -8.54 -2.13 16.46
C ALA A 162 -9.91 -1.43 16.42
N ARG A 163 -9.96 -0.09 16.44
CA ARG A 163 -11.24 0.64 16.37
C ARG A 163 -11.94 0.47 15.01
N ILE A 164 -11.16 0.34 13.93
CA ILE A 164 -11.72 0.08 12.62
C ILE A 164 -12.26 -1.36 12.56
N ALA A 165 -11.53 -2.32 13.12
CA ALA A 165 -11.95 -3.72 13.19
C ALA A 165 -13.25 -3.90 13.99
N ASP A 166 -13.39 -3.21 15.12
CA ASP A 166 -14.61 -3.21 15.92
C ASP A 166 -15.82 -2.61 15.15
N ALA A 167 -15.56 -1.58 14.34
CA ALA A 167 -16.61 -0.87 13.61
C ALA A 167 -17.01 -1.55 12.29
N LEU A 168 -16.08 -2.21 11.61
CA LEU A 168 -16.24 -2.77 10.27
C LEU A 168 -15.74 -4.22 10.17
N PRO A 169 -16.21 -5.15 11.02
CA PRO A 169 -15.82 -6.55 10.95
C PRO A 169 -16.31 -7.15 9.62
N GLU A 170 -15.42 -7.91 8.95
CA GLU A 170 -15.69 -8.61 7.66
C GLU A 170 -16.33 -7.73 6.57
N PHE A 171 -16.00 -6.45 6.60
CA PHE A 171 -16.59 -5.48 5.68
C PHE A 171 -15.87 -5.41 4.33
N PHE A 172 -14.56 -5.60 4.29
CA PHE A 172 -13.77 -5.32 3.10
C PHE A 172 -13.58 -6.55 2.20
N ASP A 173 -13.71 -6.36 0.90
CA ASP A 173 -13.41 -7.39 -0.10
C ASP A 173 -11.90 -7.52 -0.34
N ARG A 174 -11.15 -6.42 -0.10
CA ARG A 174 -9.70 -6.30 -0.29
C ARG A 174 -9.08 -5.46 0.82
N VAL A 175 -7.99 -5.96 1.39
CA VAL A 175 -7.22 -5.24 2.42
C VAL A 175 -5.75 -5.21 2.03
N LEU A 176 -5.17 -4.02 1.99
CA LEU A 176 -3.72 -3.80 1.87
C LEU A 176 -3.17 -3.43 3.24
N VAL A 177 -2.13 -4.15 3.65
CA VAL A 177 -1.31 -3.84 4.82
C VAL A 177 0.12 -3.58 4.33
N ASP A 178 0.42 -2.33 4.01
CA ASP A 178 1.80 -1.89 3.79
C ASP A 178 2.37 -1.51 5.16
N ALA A 179 2.89 -2.50 5.87
CA ALA A 179 3.13 -2.41 7.30
C ALA A 179 4.23 -1.40 7.66
N PRO A 180 4.08 -0.66 8.77
CA PRO A 180 5.20 0.04 9.37
C PRO A 180 6.31 -0.95 9.65
N CYS A 181 7.51 -0.69 9.16
CA CYS A 181 8.64 -1.61 9.23
C CYS A 181 9.95 -0.90 9.55
N SER A 182 11.00 -1.65 9.83
CA SER A 182 12.33 -1.12 10.12
C SER A 182 12.99 -0.42 8.93
N GLY A 183 12.44 -0.56 7.72
CA GLY A 183 12.75 0.25 6.56
C GLY A 183 14.14 0.00 5.97
N GLU A 184 14.66 -1.21 6.03
CA GLU A 184 16.01 -1.56 5.57
C GLU A 184 16.20 -1.33 4.06
N GLY A 185 15.15 -1.50 3.25
CA GLY A 185 15.15 -1.15 1.84
C GLY A 185 15.21 0.36 1.55
N MET A 186 15.12 1.20 2.60
CA MET A 186 15.19 2.66 2.44
C MET A 186 16.57 3.24 2.74
N PHE A 187 17.55 2.44 3.17
CA PHE A 187 18.87 2.93 3.60
C PHE A 187 19.60 3.74 2.52
N ARG A 188 19.47 3.36 1.25
CA ARG A 188 20.08 4.10 0.14
C ARG A 188 19.39 5.42 -0.15
N LYS A 189 18.07 5.47 0.07
CA LYS A 189 17.24 6.65 -0.20
C LYS A 189 17.20 7.63 0.97
N GLU A 190 17.20 7.09 2.20
CA GLU A 190 17.09 7.84 3.45
C GLU A 190 18.19 7.41 4.43
N PRO A 191 19.40 7.97 4.32
CA PRO A 191 20.54 7.56 5.17
C PRO A 191 20.26 7.66 6.68
N VAL A 192 19.34 8.52 7.12
CA VAL A 192 18.92 8.62 8.52
C VAL A 192 18.29 7.31 9.00
N ALA A 193 17.55 6.59 8.16
CA ALA A 193 16.98 5.29 8.51
C ALA A 193 18.08 4.28 8.91
N ALA A 194 19.19 4.27 8.17
CA ALA A 194 20.34 3.41 8.48
C ALA A 194 20.99 3.76 9.83
N THR A 195 20.96 5.02 10.26
CA THR A 195 21.56 5.44 11.54
C THR A 195 20.68 5.10 12.75
N GLN A 196 19.40 4.96 12.57
CA GLN A 196 18.42 4.66 13.63
C GLN A 196 18.12 3.15 13.75
N HIS A 197 18.54 2.38 12.76
CA HIS A 197 18.27 0.95 12.69
C HIS A 197 18.99 0.15 13.78
N ASN A 198 18.28 -0.76 14.43
CA ASN A 198 18.80 -1.71 15.42
C ASN A 198 17.80 -2.86 15.64
N ASN A 199 18.22 -3.90 16.38
CA ASN A 199 17.37 -5.05 16.66
C ASN A 199 16.05 -4.69 17.39
N ALA A 200 16.09 -3.75 18.33
CA ALA A 200 14.89 -3.35 19.08
C ALA A 200 13.84 -2.70 18.17
N LEU A 201 14.27 -1.95 17.14
CA LEU A 201 13.36 -1.40 16.13
C LEU A 201 12.71 -2.51 15.31
N VAL A 202 13.48 -3.52 14.88
CA VAL A 202 12.96 -4.68 14.13
C VAL A 202 11.93 -5.44 14.96
N GLU A 203 12.22 -5.75 16.22
CA GLU A 203 11.29 -6.42 17.14
C GLU A 203 10.01 -5.62 17.38
N HIS A 204 10.15 -4.30 17.58
CA HIS A 204 9.00 -3.40 17.74
C HIS A 204 8.10 -3.38 16.49
N CYS A 205 8.70 -3.23 15.30
CA CYS A 205 7.97 -3.22 14.03
C CYS A 205 7.31 -4.57 13.75
N ALA A 206 7.98 -5.69 14.06
CA ALA A 206 7.41 -7.02 13.92
C ALA A 206 6.16 -7.20 14.81
N ALA A 207 6.23 -6.78 16.08
CA ALA A 207 5.10 -6.84 16.99
C ALA A 207 3.92 -5.97 16.53
N LEU A 208 4.22 -4.75 16.05
CA LEU A 208 3.19 -3.86 15.49
C LEU A 208 2.60 -4.42 14.20
N GLY A 209 3.41 -5.00 13.32
CA GLY A 209 2.97 -5.66 12.11
C GLY A 209 2.02 -6.83 12.39
N ALA A 210 2.31 -7.64 13.44
CA ALA A 210 1.43 -8.71 13.90
C ALA A 210 0.05 -8.17 14.31
N GLU A 211 0.01 -7.15 15.18
CA GLU A 211 -1.24 -6.52 15.63
C GLU A 211 -2.06 -5.99 14.44
N ILE A 212 -1.42 -5.29 13.51
CA ILE A 212 -2.10 -4.76 12.33
C ILE A 212 -2.66 -5.88 11.45
N LEU A 213 -1.92 -6.97 11.28
CA LEU A 213 -2.31 -8.10 10.45
C LEU A 213 -3.52 -8.85 11.05
N GLU A 214 -3.56 -9.03 12.38
CA GLU A 214 -4.71 -9.58 13.11
C GLU A 214 -5.99 -8.73 12.89
N ASN A 215 -5.86 -7.41 13.06
CA ASN A 215 -6.99 -6.51 12.82
C ASN A 215 -7.45 -6.53 11.35
N ALA A 216 -6.52 -6.61 10.40
CA ALA A 216 -6.83 -6.70 8.97
C ALA A 216 -7.58 -8.00 8.64
N ALA A 217 -7.22 -9.13 9.25
CA ALA A 217 -7.91 -10.41 9.10
C ALA A 217 -9.37 -10.35 9.59
N ALA A 218 -9.60 -9.67 10.72
CA ALA A 218 -10.93 -9.47 11.28
C ALA A 218 -11.85 -8.61 10.38
N MET A 219 -11.27 -7.67 9.65
CA MET A 219 -12.01 -6.77 8.75
C MET A 219 -12.23 -7.35 7.35
N LEU A 220 -11.51 -8.40 6.98
CA LEU A 220 -11.61 -9.01 5.65
C LEU A 220 -12.81 -9.95 5.59
N ALA A 221 -13.68 -9.73 4.61
CA ALA A 221 -14.84 -10.57 4.34
C ALA A 221 -14.43 -11.99 3.91
N PRO A 222 -15.27 -13.02 4.16
CA PRO A 222 -15.07 -14.36 3.62
C PRO A 222 -14.87 -14.31 2.09
N GLY A 223 -13.88 -15.06 1.59
CA GLY A 223 -13.46 -15.02 0.17
C GLY A 223 -12.65 -13.79 -0.22
N GLY A 224 -12.41 -12.86 0.71
CA GLY A 224 -11.61 -11.66 0.52
C GLY A 224 -10.12 -11.95 0.32
N VAL A 225 -9.38 -10.94 -0.13
CA VAL A 225 -7.93 -11.02 -0.36
C VAL A 225 -7.23 -9.94 0.44
N LEU A 226 -6.16 -10.32 1.13
CA LEU A 226 -5.25 -9.46 1.84
C LEU A 226 -3.88 -9.50 1.17
N VAL A 227 -3.25 -8.35 0.99
CA VAL A 227 -1.83 -8.25 0.63
C VAL A 227 -1.11 -7.58 1.79
N TYR A 228 -0.10 -8.27 2.29
CA TYR A 228 0.84 -7.75 3.27
C TYR A 228 2.13 -7.37 2.55
N SER A 229 2.70 -6.22 2.85
CA SER A 229 3.97 -5.76 2.27
C SER A 229 4.78 -4.95 3.27
N THR A 230 6.10 -4.97 3.07
CA THR A 230 7.07 -4.15 3.81
C THR A 230 8.16 -3.66 2.87
N CYS A 231 8.91 -2.63 3.29
CA CYS A 231 10.15 -2.22 2.64
C CYS A 231 11.37 -2.59 3.49
N THR A 232 11.35 -3.75 4.16
CA THR A 232 12.47 -4.28 4.94
C THR A 232 12.92 -5.64 4.41
N PHE A 233 14.01 -6.16 4.97
CA PHE A 233 14.53 -7.51 4.69
C PHE A 233 14.49 -8.41 5.94
N ALA A 234 14.07 -7.87 7.09
CA ALA A 234 14.06 -8.58 8.35
C ALA A 234 13.08 -9.75 8.34
N PRO A 235 13.53 -11.00 8.57
CA PRO A 235 12.64 -12.17 8.59
C PRO A 235 11.47 -12.04 9.55
N GLN A 236 11.68 -11.40 10.70
CA GLN A 236 10.69 -11.22 11.75
C GLN A 236 9.49 -10.35 11.29
N GLU A 237 9.75 -9.44 10.34
CA GLU A 237 8.75 -8.54 9.76
C GLU A 237 8.16 -9.08 8.45
N ASP A 238 8.77 -10.11 7.87
CA ASP A 238 8.45 -10.65 6.54
C ASP A 238 8.00 -12.12 6.61
N GLU A 239 8.87 -13.08 6.22
CA GLU A 239 8.49 -14.50 6.12
C GLU A 239 8.04 -15.10 7.45
N ALA A 240 8.76 -14.83 8.54
CA ALA A 240 8.40 -15.35 9.86
C ALA A 240 7.06 -14.77 10.35
N GLN A 241 6.78 -13.51 10.02
CA GLN A 241 5.50 -12.87 10.31
C GLN A 241 4.34 -13.58 9.60
N ILE A 242 4.50 -13.86 8.31
CA ILE A 242 3.47 -14.56 7.52
C ILE A 242 3.31 -16.01 7.97
N ALA A 243 4.41 -16.69 8.28
CA ALA A 243 4.35 -18.07 8.79
C ALA A 243 3.63 -18.14 10.13
N ALA A 244 3.90 -17.23 11.05
CA ALA A 244 3.21 -17.14 12.34
C ALA A 244 1.71 -16.85 12.15
N PHE A 245 1.36 -15.91 11.28
CA PHE A 245 -0.03 -15.60 10.96
C PHE A 245 -0.78 -16.82 10.41
N LEU A 246 -0.22 -17.54 9.44
CA LEU A 246 -0.86 -18.74 8.87
C LEU A 246 -1.03 -19.87 9.88
N ALA A 247 -0.14 -20.00 10.86
CA ALA A 247 -0.27 -20.98 11.93
C ALA A 247 -1.45 -20.70 12.86
N HIS A 248 -1.83 -19.43 13.05
CA HIS A 248 -2.97 -19.03 13.88
C HIS A 248 -4.29 -18.90 13.09
N HIS A 249 -4.21 -18.75 11.76
CA HIS A 249 -5.35 -18.50 10.87
C HIS A 249 -5.51 -19.59 9.81
N PRO A 250 -6.02 -20.78 10.15
CA PRO A 250 -6.19 -21.88 9.20
C PRO A 250 -7.22 -21.57 8.10
N GLU A 251 -8.05 -20.55 8.28
CA GLU A 251 -8.99 -20.05 7.28
C GLU A 251 -8.31 -19.23 6.18
N PHE A 252 -7.01 -18.92 6.32
CA PHE A 252 -6.24 -18.24 5.28
C PHE A 252 -5.33 -19.19 4.52
N THR A 253 -5.18 -18.92 3.23
CA THR A 253 -4.21 -19.60 2.37
C THR A 253 -3.30 -18.59 1.69
N LEU A 254 -2.01 -18.92 1.59
CA LEU A 254 -1.03 -18.11 0.87
C LEU A 254 -1.17 -18.36 -0.63
N CYS A 255 -1.50 -17.31 -1.38
CA CYS A 255 -1.58 -17.36 -2.84
C CYS A 255 -0.18 -17.39 -3.45
N ASP A 256 -0.01 -18.17 -4.51
CA ASP A 256 1.26 -18.23 -5.24
C ASP A 256 1.47 -16.95 -6.07
N LEU A 257 2.54 -16.22 -5.77
CA LEU A 257 2.98 -15.03 -6.50
C LEU A 257 4.10 -15.33 -7.52
N ASN A 258 4.47 -16.61 -7.71
CA ASN A 258 5.56 -16.96 -8.63
C ASN A 258 5.30 -16.56 -10.08
N ALA A 259 4.05 -16.41 -10.47
CA ALA A 259 3.65 -15.98 -11.81
C ALA A 259 3.62 -14.45 -12.01
N CYS A 260 3.96 -13.63 -11.00
CA CYS A 260 3.86 -12.17 -11.14
C CYS A 260 4.91 -11.54 -12.08
N GLY A 261 5.97 -12.29 -12.43
CA GLY A 261 6.96 -11.90 -13.44
C GLY A 261 8.08 -10.99 -12.93
N PHE A 262 8.15 -10.70 -11.62
CA PHE A 262 9.21 -9.89 -10.99
C PHE A 262 9.64 -10.45 -9.65
N GLY A 263 10.79 -9.99 -9.17
CA GLY A 263 11.33 -10.37 -7.86
C GLY A 263 11.66 -11.87 -7.76
N ARG A 264 11.90 -12.34 -6.55
CA ARG A 264 12.29 -13.71 -6.24
C ARG A 264 11.36 -14.33 -5.20
N PRO A 265 11.27 -15.67 -5.12
CA PRO A 265 10.50 -16.35 -4.07
C PRO A 265 10.93 -15.91 -2.67
N GLY A 266 10.01 -16.00 -1.70
CA GLY A 266 10.34 -15.96 -0.28
C GLY A 266 11.30 -17.09 0.09
N GLU A 267 12.05 -16.95 1.17
CA GLU A 267 13.13 -17.85 1.54
C GLU A 267 12.77 -18.70 2.76
N GLU A 268 12.81 -20.04 2.63
CA GLU A 268 12.45 -20.98 3.70
C GLU A 268 13.33 -20.86 4.95
N ASN A 269 14.60 -20.50 4.79
CA ASN A 269 15.51 -20.29 5.92
C ASN A 269 15.16 -19.07 6.78
N ARG A 270 14.28 -18.19 6.29
CA ARG A 270 13.74 -17.03 7.02
C ARG A 270 12.46 -17.35 7.80
N ALA A 271 11.80 -18.48 7.50
CA ALA A 271 10.66 -19.02 8.22
C ALA A 271 10.73 -20.55 8.30
N PRO A 272 11.65 -21.11 9.10
CA PRO A 272 11.85 -22.55 9.19
C PRO A 272 10.56 -23.30 9.51
N GLY A 273 10.24 -24.33 8.72
CA GLY A 273 9.04 -25.15 8.87
C GLY A 273 7.83 -24.67 8.06
N CYS A 274 7.91 -23.53 7.36
CA CYS A 274 6.85 -23.05 6.47
C CYS A 274 7.32 -23.11 5.00
N THR A 275 7.11 -24.24 4.33
CA THR A 275 7.51 -24.42 2.92
C THR A 275 6.69 -23.57 1.95
N ASP A 276 5.44 -23.26 2.30
CA ASP A 276 4.58 -22.39 1.48
C ASP A 276 5.10 -20.97 1.35
N ILE A 277 6.04 -20.55 2.21
CA ILE A 277 6.59 -19.18 2.21
C ILE A 277 7.27 -18.82 0.87
N THR A 278 7.72 -19.80 0.10
CA THR A 278 8.25 -19.62 -1.26
C THR A 278 7.24 -19.04 -2.25
N ARG A 279 5.96 -19.02 -1.90
CA ARG A 279 4.89 -18.35 -2.66
C ARG A 279 4.89 -16.83 -2.49
N CYS A 280 5.56 -16.29 -1.46
CA CYS A 280 5.79 -14.86 -1.29
C CYS A 280 6.75 -14.32 -2.34
N ARG A 281 6.90 -13.01 -2.40
CA ARG A 281 7.86 -12.32 -3.27
C ARG A 281 8.74 -11.36 -2.50
N ARG A 282 10.01 -11.37 -2.88
CA ARG A 282 11.02 -10.39 -2.50
C ARG A 282 11.56 -9.67 -3.73
N ILE A 283 11.71 -8.38 -3.64
CA ILE A 283 12.49 -7.58 -4.57
C ILE A 283 13.77 -7.21 -3.83
N TRP A 284 14.90 -7.60 -4.42
CA TRP A 284 16.22 -7.29 -3.89
C TRP A 284 16.81 -6.09 -4.64
N PRO A 285 17.82 -5.38 -4.08
CA PRO A 285 18.53 -4.33 -4.81
C PRO A 285 19.03 -4.78 -6.18
N ALA A 286 19.52 -6.01 -6.30
CA ALA A 286 19.97 -6.60 -7.57
C ALA A 286 18.84 -6.74 -8.63
N ASP A 287 17.59 -6.71 -8.21
CA ASP A 287 16.44 -6.78 -9.11
C ASP A 287 16.00 -5.39 -9.63
N GLY A 288 16.72 -4.31 -9.28
CA GLY A 288 16.46 -2.94 -9.72
C GLY A 288 15.44 -2.18 -8.84
N GLY A 289 15.22 -2.61 -7.60
CA GLY A 289 14.42 -1.89 -6.59
C GLY A 289 15.22 -1.63 -5.32
N GLU A 290 14.65 -0.87 -4.40
CA GLU A 290 15.33 -0.60 -3.12
C GLU A 290 15.13 -1.72 -2.09
N GLY A 291 14.13 -2.58 -2.31
CA GLY A 291 13.78 -3.70 -1.45
C GLY A 291 12.30 -3.69 -1.09
N HIS A 292 11.65 -4.82 -1.31
CA HIS A 292 10.24 -4.98 -0.95
C HIS A 292 9.90 -6.45 -0.72
N PHE A 293 9.06 -6.71 0.29
CA PHE A 293 8.48 -8.02 0.54
C PHE A 293 6.97 -7.97 0.31
N MET A 294 6.41 -9.06 -0.23
CA MET A 294 4.97 -9.16 -0.48
C MET A 294 4.46 -10.57 -0.23
N ALA A 295 3.37 -10.66 0.50
CA ALA A 295 2.58 -11.88 0.69
C ALA A 295 1.12 -11.60 0.31
N LYS A 296 0.50 -12.51 -0.43
CA LYS A 296 -0.91 -12.43 -0.80
C LYS A 296 -1.66 -13.56 -0.17
N LEU A 297 -2.64 -13.23 0.66
CA LEU A 297 -3.42 -14.14 1.47
C LEU A 297 -4.88 -14.11 1.02
N LYS A 298 -5.54 -15.27 1.01
CA LYS A 298 -6.96 -15.38 0.69
C LYS A 298 -7.69 -16.03 1.86
N LYS A 299 -8.74 -15.36 2.37
CA LYS A 299 -9.65 -15.90 3.39
C LYS A 299 -10.59 -16.90 2.74
N SER A 300 -10.86 -18.02 3.42
CA SER A 300 -11.83 -19.01 2.96
C SER A 300 -13.21 -18.37 2.76
N PRO A 301 -13.95 -18.70 1.70
CA PRO A 301 -15.34 -18.25 1.54
C PRO A 301 -16.27 -18.88 2.58
N ASP A 302 -15.88 -20.02 3.16
CA ASP A 302 -16.66 -20.75 4.18
C ASP A 302 -16.25 -20.35 5.62
N ALA A 303 -15.42 -19.33 5.79
CA ALA A 303 -15.08 -18.80 7.10
C ALA A 303 -16.37 -18.30 7.80
N GLU A 304 -16.50 -18.59 9.09
CA GLU A 304 -17.65 -18.17 9.87
C GLU A 304 -17.71 -16.65 9.94
N ALA A 305 -18.82 -16.07 9.49
CA ALA A 305 -19.02 -14.63 9.48
C ALA A 305 -19.70 -14.17 10.77
N PRO A 306 -19.22 -13.11 11.44
CA PRO A 306 -19.94 -12.51 12.54
C PRO A 306 -21.29 -11.95 12.07
N ALA A 307 -22.21 -11.77 13.00
CA ALA A 307 -23.50 -11.16 12.69
C ALA A 307 -23.28 -9.76 12.08
N PRO A 308 -24.00 -9.42 10.99
CA PRO A 308 -23.80 -8.14 10.31
C PRO A 308 -24.07 -6.96 11.26
N VAL A 309 -23.10 -6.06 11.34
CA VAL A 309 -23.25 -4.82 12.12
C VAL A 309 -24.34 -3.96 11.46
N ARG A 310 -25.46 -3.76 12.16
CA ARG A 310 -26.53 -2.86 11.70
C ARG A 310 -26.10 -1.41 11.94
N VAL A 311 -25.50 -0.80 10.94
CA VAL A 311 -25.26 0.63 10.93
C VAL A 311 -26.60 1.35 10.69
N LYS A 312 -27.04 2.18 11.63
CA LYS A 312 -28.15 3.08 11.37
C LYS A 312 -27.66 4.18 10.43
N PRO A 313 -28.22 4.33 9.22
CA PRO A 313 -27.85 5.45 8.35
C PRO A 313 -28.06 6.77 9.09
N GLY A 314 -27.07 7.67 8.99
CA GLY A 314 -27.20 9.03 9.50
C GLY A 314 -28.42 9.72 8.87
N LYS A 315 -29.03 10.64 9.60
CA LYS A 315 -30.11 11.45 9.00
C LYS A 315 -29.51 12.34 7.92
N PRO A 316 -30.12 12.41 6.72
CA PRO A 316 -29.69 13.35 5.69
C PRO A 316 -29.67 14.77 6.28
N ALA A 317 -28.63 15.53 5.96
CA ALA A 317 -28.59 16.95 6.32
C ALA A 317 -29.68 17.70 5.54
N LYS A 318 -30.27 18.73 6.18
CA LYS A 318 -31.07 19.70 5.41
C LYS A 318 -30.09 20.48 4.53
N THR A 319 -30.29 20.40 3.24
CA THR A 319 -29.47 21.14 2.26
C THR A 319 -29.72 22.64 2.42
N PRO A 320 -28.70 23.47 2.74
CA PRO A 320 -28.86 24.90 2.83
C PRO A 320 -29.32 25.50 1.49
N PRO A 321 -30.22 26.49 1.47
CA PRO A 321 -30.63 27.15 0.23
C PRO A 321 -29.46 27.73 -0.55
N GLU A 322 -28.50 28.31 0.15
CA GLU A 322 -27.28 28.90 -0.43
C GLU A 322 -26.44 27.85 -1.19
N TRP A 323 -26.38 26.62 -0.67
CA TRP A 323 -25.73 25.50 -1.35
C TRP A 323 -26.48 25.14 -2.65
N LEU A 324 -27.80 25.04 -2.59
CA LEU A 324 -28.60 24.72 -3.77
C LEU A 324 -28.46 25.76 -4.88
N ASP A 325 -28.43 27.05 -4.55
CA ASP A 325 -28.22 28.13 -5.52
C ASP A 325 -26.81 28.11 -6.10
N PHE A 326 -25.79 27.89 -5.28
CA PHE A 326 -24.42 27.73 -5.73
C PHE A 326 -24.24 26.53 -6.65
N VAL A 327 -24.76 25.36 -6.26
CA VAL A 327 -24.61 24.13 -7.03
C VAL A 327 -25.34 24.20 -8.35
N LYS A 328 -26.58 24.73 -8.38
CA LYS A 328 -27.35 24.87 -9.63
C LYS A 328 -26.65 25.72 -10.67
N THR A 329 -25.93 26.74 -10.22
CA THR A 329 -25.20 27.64 -11.13
C THR A 329 -23.82 27.14 -11.49
N THR A 330 -23.12 26.48 -10.57
CA THR A 330 -21.70 26.15 -10.72
C THR A 330 -21.44 24.67 -11.02
N PHE A 331 -22.22 23.77 -10.35
CA PHE A 331 -22.05 22.31 -10.45
C PHE A 331 -23.43 21.59 -10.51
N PRO A 332 -24.22 21.77 -11.57
CA PRO A 332 -25.60 21.24 -11.63
C PRO A 332 -25.72 19.73 -11.37
N PHE A 333 -24.67 18.96 -11.70
CA PHE A 333 -24.63 17.51 -11.51
C PHE A 333 -24.53 17.08 -10.02
N LEU A 334 -24.30 18.02 -9.10
CA LEU A 334 -24.28 17.77 -7.64
C LEU A 334 -25.61 18.15 -6.97
N ALA A 335 -26.55 18.78 -7.66
CA ALA A 335 -27.77 19.33 -7.07
C ALA A 335 -28.66 18.27 -6.38
N ASP A 336 -28.68 17.05 -6.92
CA ASP A 336 -29.49 15.93 -6.40
C ASP A 336 -28.68 14.96 -5.52
N ARG A 337 -27.44 15.30 -5.16
CA ARG A 337 -26.63 14.45 -4.28
C ARG A 337 -27.11 14.57 -2.83
N PRO A 338 -27.35 13.43 -2.14
CA PRO A 338 -27.63 13.47 -0.71
C PRO A 338 -26.39 13.99 0.05
N LEU A 339 -26.63 14.91 0.95
CA LEU A 339 -25.58 15.50 1.80
C LEU A 339 -25.73 15.04 3.24
N THR A 340 -24.63 14.99 3.94
CA THR A 340 -24.58 14.81 5.39
C THR A 340 -23.75 15.93 6.03
N THR A 341 -23.84 16.08 7.34
CA THR A 341 -23.03 17.06 8.08
C THR A 341 -22.06 16.36 9.00
N ALA A 342 -20.85 16.90 9.11
CA ALA A 342 -19.86 16.54 10.11
C ALA A 342 -19.30 17.82 10.73
N GLY A 343 -19.81 18.16 11.93
CA GLY A 343 -19.57 19.48 12.54
C GLY A 343 -20.10 20.59 11.64
N ASP A 344 -19.21 21.54 11.32
CA ASP A 344 -19.53 22.69 10.45
C ASP A 344 -19.39 22.38 8.95
N TRP A 345 -19.06 21.15 8.60
CA TRP A 345 -18.87 20.72 7.20
C TRP A 345 -20.11 20.07 6.62
N LEU A 346 -20.36 20.39 5.36
CA LEU A 346 -21.34 19.73 4.50
C LEU A 346 -20.59 18.73 3.61
N LEU A 347 -20.94 17.45 3.70
CA LEU A 347 -20.29 16.34 3.01
C LEU A 347 -21.25 15.64 2.05
#